data_32c6722959aaccf3ed7e4206ab8df483
#
_entry.id   32c6722959aaccf3ed7e4206ab8df483
#
_cell.length_a   1.000
_cell.length_b   1.000
_cell.length_c   1.000
_cell.angle_alpha   90.00
_cell.angle_beta   90.00
_cell.angle_gamma   90.00
#
_symmetry.space_group_name_H-M   'P 1'
#
loop_
_entity.id
_entity.type
_entity.pdbx_description
1 polymer ?
#
loop_
_entity_poly.entity_id
_entity_poly.type
_entity_poly.pdbx_seq_one_letter_code
_entity_poly.pdbx_strand_id
1 'polypeptide(L)'
;MSEDRNLEISLLLMRVTTAVFMMVWAVDKIVNVKHAQAVFGAFYAWKDASPQILLGIGIVQVVILLAFAAGILKFWTYGAVFLMHAASTLVGWSKMIPPYGPTASMTFWAAVPVLAGILALFLLRDRDRMLAVG
;
A
#
# COMPACT_ATOMS: atom_id res chain seq x y z
N MET A 1 -8.63 -27.66 10.71
CA MET A 1 -7.38 -27.04 10.26
C MET A 1 -6.60 -26.56 11.45
N SER A 2 -5.28 -26.71 11.46
CA SER A 2 -4.46 -26.26 12.59
C SER A 2 -4.44 -24.73 12.66
N GLU A 3 -4.15 -24.20 13.85
CA GLU A 3 -4.00 -22.76 14.04
C GLU A 3 -2.88 -22.20 13.16
N ASP A 4 -1.77 -22.92 13.01
CA ASP A 4 -0.66 -22.50 12.16
C ASP A 4 -1.07 -22.39 10.70
N ARG A 5 -1.86 -23.34 10.22
CA ARG A 5 -2.33 -23.30 8.84
C ARG A 5 -3.32 -22.15 8.63
N ASN A 6 -4.19 -21.90 9.59
CA ASN A 6 -5.10 -20.76 9.50
C ASN A 6 -4.34 -19.44 9.49
N LEU A 7 -3.30 -19.34 10.30
CA LEU A 7 -2.44 -18.16 10.30
C LEU A 7 -1.76 -17.98 8.94
N GLU A 8 -1.18 -19.03 8.38
CA GLU A 8 -0.49 -18.96 7.09
C GLU A 8 -1.44 -18.57 5.95
N ILE A 9 -2.64 -19.13 5.93
CA ILE A 9 -3.66 -18.77 4.93
C ILE A 9 -4.06 -17.31 5.10
N SER A 10 -4.28 -16.86 6.33
CA SER A 10 -4.68 -15.49 6.62
C SER A 10 -3.62 -14.51 6.15
N LEU A 11 -2.36 -14.80 6.45
CA LEU A 11 -1.25 -13.94 6.03
C LEU A 11 -1.08 -13.94 4.52
N LEU A 12 -1.25 -15.08 3.86
CA LEU A 12 -1.23 -15.15 2.40
C LEU A 12 -2.31 -14.26 1.78
N LEU A 13 -3.54 -14.38 2.28
CA LEU A 13 -4.65 -13.56 1.77
C LEU A 13 -4.37 -12.08 1.95
N MET A 14 -3.88 -11.66 3.12
CA MET A 14 -3.55 -10.28 3.38
C MET A 14 -2.41 -9.79 2.49
N ARG A 15 -1.38 -10.60 2.28
CA ARG A 15 -0.25 -10.25 1.42
C ARG A 15 -0.69 -10.07 -0.03
N VAL A 16 -1.42 -11.02 -0.58
CA VAL A 16 -1.85 -10.98 -1.98
C VAL A 16 -2.83 -9.84 -2.23
N THR A 17 -3.84 -9.69 -1.37
CA THR A 17 -4.83 -8.62 -1.54
C THR A 17 -4.22 -7.24 -1.35
N THR A 18 -3.29 -7.09 -0.41
CA THR A 18 -2.56 -5.83 -0.23
C THR A 18 -1.71 -5.52 -1.47
N ALA A 19 -1.03 -6.52 -2.02
CA ALA A 19 -0.23 -6.33 -3.23
C ALA A 19 -1.09 -5.88 -4.40
N VAL A 20 -2.25 -6.50 -4.62
CA VAL A 20 -3.18 -6.12 -5.68
C VAL A 20 -3.69 -4.70 -5.46
N PHE A 21 -4.14 -4.39 -4.27
CA PHE A 21 -4.64 -3.07 -3.91
C PHE A 21 -3.62 -1.97 -4.20
N MET A 22 -2.40 -2.16 -3.72
CA MET A 22 -1.35 -1.15 -3.89
C MET A 22 -0.81 -1.11 -5.32
N MET A 23 -0.87 -2.24 -6.04
CA MET A 23 -0.44 -2.30 -7.44
C MET A 23 -1.32 -1.41 -8.32
N VAL A 24 -2.61 -1.31 -8.04
CA VAL A 24 -3.52 -0.42 -8.77
C VAL A 24 -2.99 1.02 -8.70
N TRP A 25 -2.57 1.47 -7.53
CA TRP A 25 -2.04 2.82 -7.34
C TRP A 25 -0.66 3.00 -7.99
N ALA A 26 0.19 1.98 -7.90
CA ALA A 26 1.53 2.04 -8.49
C ALA A 26 1.47 2.11 -10.01
N VAL A 27 0.66 1.27 -10.63
CA VAL A 27 0.48 1.22 -12.08
C VAL A 27 -0.19 2.50 -12.59
N ASP A 28 -1.05 3.11 -11.80
CA ASP A 28 -1.69 4.39 -12.13
C ASP A 28 -0.65 5.47 -12.46
N LYS A 29 0.47 5.49 -11.76
CA LYS A 29 1.56 6.45 -12.02
C LYS A 29 2.26 6.20 -13.36
N ILE A 30 2.14 5.01 -13.89
CA ILE A 30 2.78 4.61 -15.16
C ILE A 30 1.84 4.86 -16.33
N VAL A 31 0.58 4.40 -16.21
CA VAL A 31 -0.37 4.41 -17.33
C VAL A 31 -1.30 5.61 -17.32
N ASN A 32 -1.39 6.33 -16.22
CA ASN A 32 -2.36 7.42 -16.03
C ASN A 32 -1.70 8.59 -15.30
N VAL A 33 -0.61 9.08 -15.86
CA VAL A 33 0.26 10.06 -15.21
C VAL A 33 -0.46 11.37 -14.84
N LYS A 34 -1.45 11.79 -15.64
CA LYS A 34 -2.21 13.00 -15.32
C LYS A 34 -3.01 12.86 -14.04
N HIS A 35 -3.59 11.69 -13.82
CA HIS A 35 -4.28 11.39 -12.57
C HIS A 35 -3.30 11.38 -11.40
N ALA A 36 -2.13 10.77 -11.57
CA ALA A 36 -1.09 10.75 -10.55
C ALA A 36 -0.61 12.17 -10.20
N GLN A 37 -0.45 13.03 -11.20
CA GLN A 37 -0.10 14.43 -10.97
C GLN A 37 -1.17 15.16 -10.15
N ALA A 38 -2.45 14.92 -10.44
CA ALA A 38 -3.55 15.49 -9.69
C ALA A 38 -3.54 15.03 -8.23
N VAL A 39 -3.30 13.75 -7.99
CA VAL A 39 -3.21 13.19 -6.64
C VAL A 39 -2.04 13.81 -5.86
N PHE A 40 -0.87 13.93 -6.48
CA PHE A 40 0.30 14.51 -5.82
C PHE A 40 0.08 15.98 -5.51
N GLY A 41 -0.56 16.73 -6.41
CA GLY A 41 -0.91 18.12 -6.16
C GLY A 41 -1.93 18.29 -5.04
N ALA A 42 -2.92 17.40 -4.98
CA ALA A 42 -4.00 17.49 -3.99
C ALA A 42 -3.56 17.06 -2.59
N PHE A 43 -2.75 15.99 -2.47
CA PHE A 43 -2.46 15.36 -1.17
C PHE A 43 -1.03 15.55 -0.70
N TYR A 44 -0.05 15.60 -1.61
CA TYR A 44 1.36 15.69 -1.24
C TYR A 44 1.93 17.11 -1.39
N ALA A 45 1.07 18.09 -1.67
CA ALA A 45 1.46 19.48 -1.87
C ALA A 45 2.55 19.63 -2.97
N TRP A 46 2.53 18.76 -3.94
CA TRP A 46 3.51 18.73 -5.03
C TRP A 46 2.80 18.98 -6.35
N LYS A 47 2.56 20.25 -6.63
CA LYS A 47 1.96 20.68 -7.89
C LYS A 47 2.96 20.50 -9.03
N ASP A 48 2.43 20.11 -10.19
CA ASP A 48 3.23 19.99 -11.42
C ASP A 48 4.40 19.02 -11.27
N ALA A 49 4.20 17.92 -10.52
CA ALA A 49 5.20 16.87 -10.41
C ALA A 49 5.58 16.37 -11.81
N SER A 50 6.88 16.22 -12.05
CA SER A 50 7.38 15.77 -13.35
C SER A 50 6.83 14.39 -13.72
N PRO A 51 6.30 14.21 -14.94
CA PRO A 51 5.87 12.87 -15.37
C PRO A 51 6.96 11.82 -15.28
N GLN A 52 8.21 12.18 -15.53
CA GLN A 52 9.34 11.26 -15.45
C GLN A 52 9.61 10.81 -14.01
N ILE A 53 9.50 11.73 -13.05
CA ILE A 53 9.67 11.40 -11.63
C ILE A 53 8.52 10.49 -11.17
N LEU A 54 7.28 10.78 -11.55
CA LEU A 54 6.13 9.94 -11.19
C LEU A 54 6.24 8.56 -11.81
N LEU A 55 6.68 8.47 -13.06
CA LEU A 55 6.94 7.20 -13.71
C LEU A 55 8.01 6.40 -12.94
N GLY A 56 9.09 7.05 -12.54
CA GLY A 56 10.15 6.43 -11.74
C GLY A 56 9.63 5.90 -10.41
N ILE A 57 8.83 6.70 -9.69
CA ILE A 57 8.20 6.29 -8.44
C ILE A 57 7.31 5.06 -8.67
N GLY A 58 6.49 5.09 -9.72
CA GLY A 58 5.60 3.98 -10.06
C GLY A 58 6.36 2.69 -10.33
N ILE A 59 7.45 2.78 -11.11
CA ILE A 59 8.27 1.61 -11.43
C ILE A 59 8.92 1.03 -10.16
N VAL A 60 9.48 1.87 -9.30
CA VAL A 60 10.07 1.44 -8.03
C VAL A 60 9.02 0.75 -7.16
N GLN A 61 7.82 1.34 -7.07
CA GLN A 61 6.72 0.75 -6.31
C GLN A 61 6.29 -0.61 -6.86
N VAL A 62 6.21 -0.75 -8.19
CA VAL A 62 5.87 -2.04 -8.82
C VAL A 62 6.90 -3.10 -8.46
N VAL A 63 8.18 -2.76 -8.53
CA VAL A 63 9.26 -3.71 -8.18
C VAL A 63 9.15 -4.13 -6.70
N ILE A 64 8.96 -3.18 -5.81
CA ILE A 64 8.78 -3.46 -4.38
C ILE A 64 7.56 -4.36 -4.15
N LEU A 65 6.44 -4.06 -4.81
CA LEU A 65 5.20 -4.82 -4.63
C LEU A 65 5.30 -6.23 -5.19
N LEU A 66 6.01 -6.43 -6.29
CA LEU A 66 6.26 -7.77 -6.82
C LEU A 66 7.12 -8.59 -5.85
N ALA A 67 8.17 -8.00 -5.30
CA ALA A 67 9.00 -8.65 -4.29
C ALA A 67 8.20 -8.94 -3.02
N PHE A 68 7.37 -8.00 -2.59
CA PHE A 68 6.48 -8.16 -1.45
C PHE A 68 5.50 -9.33 -1.68
N ALA A 69 4.85 -9.37 -2.84
CA ALA A 69 3.90 -10.43 -3.18
C ALA A 69 4.56 -11.81 -3.17
N ALA A 70 5.81 -11.89 -3.61
CA ALA A 70 6.60 -13.13 -3.62
C ALA A 70 7.19 -13.48 -2.25
N GLY A 71 7.11 -12.60 -1.27
CA GLY A 71 7.69 -12.81 0.05
C GLY A 71 9.21 -12.73 0.07
N ILE A 72 9.80 -11.92 -0.79
CA ILE A 72 11.24 -11.73 -0.90
C ILE A 72 11.68 -10.58 0.00
N LEU A 73 12.80 -10.75 0.75
CA LEU A 73 13.39 -9.72 1.61
C LEU A 73 12.32 -9.09 2.53
N LYS A 74 11.65 -9.92 3.29
CA LYS A 74 10.41 -9.54 4.02
C LYS A 74 10.56 -8.32 4.92
N PHE A 75 11.66 -8.20 5.65
CA PHE A 75 11.86 -7.02 6.50
C PHE A 75 11.76 -5.74 5.66
N TRP A 76 12.46 -5.70 4.53
CA TRP A 76 12.54 -4.51 3.69
C TRP A 76 11.27 -4.27 2.88
N THR A 77 10.73 -5.31 2.25
CA THR A 77 9.55 -5.17 1.38
C THR A 77 8.28 -4.95 2.18
N TYR A 78 8.08 -5.67 3.28
CA TYR A 78 6.91 -5.47 4.14
C TYR A 78 6.98 -4.12 4.83
N GLY A 79 8.17 -3.72 5.27
CA GLY A 79 8.39 -2.41 5.86
C GLY A 79 8.14 -1.28 4.86
N ALA A 80 8.63 -1.43 3.63
CA ALA A 80 8.42 -0.44 2.57
C ALA A 80 6.93 -0.28 2.23
N VAL A 81 6.21 -1.40 2.10
CA VAL A 81 4.76 -1.38 1.82
C VAL A 81 4.01 -0.71 2.97
N PHE A 82 4.39 -1.00 4.21
CA PHE A 82 3.81 -0.34 5.37
C PHE A 82 4.02 1.18 5.30
N LEU A 83 5.25 1.61 5.05
CA LEU A 83 5.57 3.05 4.99
C LEU A 83 4.86 3.75 3.83
N MET A 84 4.77 3.10 2.67
CA MET A 84 4.06 3.64 1.52
C MET A 84 2.59 3.89 1.85
N HIS A 85 1.93 2.92 2.47
CA HIS A 85 0.52 3.05 2.84
C HIS A 85 0.32 4.02 4.01
N ALA A 86 1.23 4.03 4.97
CA ALA A 86 1.19 4.98 6.07
C ALA A 86 1.28 6.42 5.57
N ALA A 87 2.19 6.69 4.63
CA ALA A 87 2.31 8.01 4.02
C ALA A 87 1.01 8.42 3.32
N SER A 88 0.43 7.53 2.52
CA SER A 88 -0.84 7.79 1.83
C SER A 88 -1.98 8.06 2.80
N THR A 89 -2.03 7.30 3.90
CA THR A 89 -3.07 7.47 4.93
C THR A 89 -2.92 8.83 5.61
N LEU A 90 -1.69 9.20 5.97
CA LEU A 90 -1.43 10.46 6.67
C LEU A 90 -1.76 11.67 5.79
N VAL A 91 -1.37 11.67 4.51
CA VAL A 91 -1.66 12.80 3.63
C VAL A 91 -3.14 12.92 3.28
N GLY A 92 -3.90 11.84 3.44
CA GLY A 92 -5.35 11.84 3.22
C GLY A 92 -6.17 12.22 4.45
N TRP A 93 -5.56 12.69 5.53
CA TRP A 93 -6.24 12.97 6.79
C TRP A 93 -7.43 13.92 6.65
N SER A 94 -7.34 14.89 5.74
CA SER A 94 -8.41 15.88 5.54
C SER A 94 -9.70 15.27 5.00
N LYS A 95 -9.63 14.07 4.41
CA LYS A 95 -10.79 13.33 3.96
C LYS A 95 -11.40 12.48 5.07
N MET A 96 -10.72 12.35 6.20
CA MET A 96 -11.15 11.51 7.31
C MET A 96 -11.63 12.33 8.52
N ILE A 97 -11.00 13.48 8.79
CA ILE A 97 -11.24 14.28 9.98
C ILE A 97 -11.58 15.72 9.60
N PRO A 98 -12.75 16.23 10.01
CA PRO A 98 -13.82 15.54 10.73
C PRO A 98 -14.57 14.57 9.79
N PRO A 99 -15.08 13.44 10.32
CA PRO A 99 -15.60 12.36 9.44
C PRO A 99 -16.85 12.76 8.63
N TYR A 100 -17.59 13.75 9.06
CA TYR A 100 -18.79 14.21 8.36
C TYR A 100 -18.67 15.64 7.86
N GLY A 101 -17.42 16.13 7.74
CA GLY A 101 -17.15 17.47 7.23
C GLY A 101 -17.37 17.61 5.72
N PRO A 102 -17.32 18.85 5.21
CA PRO A 102 -17.67 19.11 3.80
C PRO A 102 -16.72 18.48 2.78
N THR A 103 -15.47 18.19 3.16
CA THR A 103 -14.48 17.55 2.29
C THR A 103 -14.31 16.07 2.60
N ALA A 104 -15.04 15.54 3.58
CA ALA A 104 -14.85 14.16 4.05
C ALA A 104 -15.35 13.13 3.03
N SER A 105 -14.68 12.00 2.99
CA SER A 105 -15.12 10.82 2.27
C SER A 105 -14.95 9.62 3.19
N MET A 106 -16.06 8.99 3.54
CA MET A 106 -16.05 7.85 4.47
C MET A 106 -15.20 6.69 3.95
N THR A 107 -15.08 6.55 2.64
CA THR A 107 -14.27 5.48 2.05
C THR A 107 -12.79 5.60 2.39
N PHE A 108 -12.30 6.81 2.69
CA PHE A 108 -10.91 6.99 3.12
C PHE A 108 -10.62 6.33 4.46
N TRP A 109 -11.64 6.12 5.29
CA TRP A 109 -11.46 5.43 6.57
C TRP A 109 -11.03 3.96 6.39
N ALA A 110 -11.31 3.37 5.23
CA ALA A 110 -10.84 2.02 4.93
C ALA A 110 -9.31 1.90 4.96
N ALA A 111 -8.59 3.00 4.76
CA ALA A 111 -7.13 3.02 4.85
C ALA A 111 -6.62 2.62 6.25
N VAL A 112 -7.39 2.90 7.30
CA VAL A 112 -6.97 2.64 8.69
C VAL A 112 -6.86 1.14 8.98
N PRO A 113 -7.90 0.31 8.74
CA PRO A 113 -7.74 -1.13 8.95
C PRO A 113 -6.76 -1.79 7.97
N VAL A 114 -6.63 -1.26 6.75
CA VAL A 114 -5.62 -1.74 5.81
C VAL A 114 -4.22 -1.48 6.37
N LEU A 115 -3.98 -0.28 6.91
CA LEU A 115 -2.70 0.05 7.53
C LEU A 115 -2.38 -0.88 8.71
N ALA A 116 -3.36 -1.13 9.57
CA ALA A 116 -3.21 -2.06 10.69
C ALA A 116 -2.91 -3.48 10.19
N GLY A 117 -3.57 -3.90 9.12
CA GLY A 117 -3.32 -5.20 8.51
C GLY A 117 -1.92 -5.35 7.95
N ILE A 118 -1.39 -4.30 7.32
CA ILE A 118 -0.02 -4.30 6.80
C ILE A 118 0.98 -4.33 7.97
N LEU A 119 0.71 -3.62 9.04
CA LEU A 119 1.54 -3.71 10.24
C LEU A 119 1.54 -5.13 10.82
N ALA A 120 0.38 -5.77 10.88
CA ALA A 120 0.28 -7.15 11.31
C ALA A 120 1.11 -8.09 10.43
N LEU A 121 1.06 -7.90 9.10
CA LEU A 121 1.92 -8.64 8.17
C LEU A 121 3.40 -8.45 8.50
N PHE A 122 3.81 -7.22 8.74
CA PHE A 122 5.20 -6.93 9.08
C PHE A 122 5.62 -7.63 10.38
N LEU A 123 4.78 -7.53 11.42
CA LEU A 123 5.07 -8.15 12.71
C LEU A 123 5.12 -9.68 12.63
N LEU A 124 4.30 -10.27 11.75
CA LEU A 124 4.19 -11.72 11.58
C LEU A 124 4.93 -12.22 10.34
N ARG A 125 5.81 -11.43 9.77
CA ARG A 125 6.47 -11.75 8.49
C ARG A 125 7.20 -13.09 8.49
N ASP A 126 7.73 -13.49 9.63
CA ASP A 126 8.45 -14.78 9.75
C ASP A 126 7.49 -15.97 9.74
N ARG A 127 6.21 -15.73 10.00
CA ARG A 127 5.15 -16.75 9.98
C ARG A 127 4.43 -16.79 8.63
N ASP A 128 4.67 -15.84 7.76
CA ASP A 128 4.06 -15.73 6.42
C ASP A 128 4.89 -16.56 5.43
N ARG A 129 4.62 -17.85 5.39
CA ARG A 129 5.44 -18.83 4.66
C ARG A 129 4.78 -19.41 3.42
N MET A 130 3.46 -19.36 3.33
CA MET A 130 2.72 -20.01 2.23
C MET A 130 2.95 -19.22 0.94
N LEU A 131 3.38 -19.93 -0.10
CA LEU A 131 3.71 -19.34 -1.42
C LEU A 131 4.65 -18.13 -1.29
N ALA A 132 5.63 -18.22 -0.40
CA ALA A 132 6.63 -17.19 -0.18
C ALA A 132 8.02 -17.76 -0.44
N VAL A 133 8.89 -16.94 -1.05
CA VAL A 133 10.26 -17.34 -1.42
C VAL A 133 11.19 -17.29 -0.21
N GLY A 134 11.00 -16.32 0.66
CA GLY A 134 11.87 -16.12 1.80
C GLY A 134 11.38 -16.59 3.15
#